data_c5eff2645b12fdb885e596f99a13af24
#
_entry.id   c5eff2645b12fdb885e596f99a13af24
#
_cell.length_a   1.000
_cell.length_b   1.000
_cell.length_c   1.000
_cell.angle_alpha   90.00
_cell.angle_beta   90.00
_cell.angle_gamma   90.00
#
_symmetry.space_group_name_H-M   'P 1'
#
loop_
_entity.id
_entity.type
_entity.pdbx_description
1 polymer ?
#
loop_
_entity_poly.entity_id
_entity_poly.type
_entity_poly.pdbx_seq_one_letter_code
_entity_poly.pdbx_strand_id
1 'polypeptide(L)'
;MAFADVNGQRLYFQDTGGTGPVIVFSHGLMMDHDMFAPQVEALRDRYRCVIWDERGHGATATGKPQPFSYYDSADDLAALLDHLGVERAVLAGMSQGGFLSLRCALTHPERVQALVLLDTQAGKEQEDKLPMYRQLIGTFMEQGLTPMIGNTIAQIILGSDFADAETWKAKWQNISPANVGNNFQALTSRDDITGRLHEISQPALVVHGDADIAIPLEQGRIMASQLPDADLVIIPGAGHAANLSHPEPVNRALETFLEKLFGT
;
A
#
# COMPACT_ATOMS: atom_id res chain seq x y z
N MET A 1 2.96 2.63 19.80
CA MET A 1 4.17 2.52 18.95
C MET A 1 4.91 1.27 19.36
N ALA A 2 5.07 0.33 18.47
CA ALA A 2 5.74 -0.93 18.77
C ALA A 2 6.62 -1.39 17.59
N PHE A 3 7.51 -2.32 17.86
CA PHE A 3 8.31 -2.99 16.85
C PHE A 3 8.12 -4.50 16.99
N ALA A 4 8.06 -5.18 15.85
CA ALA A 4 8.09 -6.63 15.75
C ALA A 4 9.41 -7.06 15.10
N ASP A 5 10.17 -7.90 15.80
CA ASP A 5 11.37 -8.52 15.23
C ASP A 5 10.94 -9.85 14.58
N VAL A 6 10.64 -9.78 13.27
CA VAL A 6 10.08 -10.89 12.48
C VAL A 6 10.77 -10.98 11.12
N ASN A 7 10.92 -12.17 10.60
CA ASN A 7 11.46 -12.45 9.26
C ASN A 7 12.79 -11.70 8.96
N GLY A 8 13.64 -11.54 9.99
CA GLY A 8 14.91 -10.80 9.88
C GLY A 8 14.78 -9.29 9.77
N GLN A 9 13.59 -8.74 9.95
CA GLN A 9 13.29 -7.31 9.95
C GLN A 9 12.83 -6.86 11.34
N ARG A 10 13.04 -5.59 11.64
CA ARG A 10 12.44 -4.90 12.78
C ARG A 10 11.35 -3.96 12.29
N LEU A 11 10.14 -4.51 12.13
CA LEU A 11 9.01 -3.81 11.58
C LEU A 11 8.36 -2.88 12.60
N TYR A 12 8.21 -1.63 12.25
CA TYR A 12 7.40 -0.69 13.02
C TYR A 12 5.92 -0.89 12.73
N PHE A 13 5.10 -0.84 13.77
CA PHE A 13 3.65 -0.87 13.64
C PHE A 13 2.94 -0.08 14.73
N GLN A 14 1.71 0.28 14.45
CA GLN A 14 0.74 0.77 15.43
C GLN A 14 -0.50 -0.12 15.36
N ASP A 15 -1.09 -0.38 16.50
CA ASP A 15 -2.26 -1.24 16.68
C ASP A 15 -3.26 -0.52 17.57
N THR A 16 -4.48 -0.32 17.10
CA THR A 16 -5.54 0.31 17.89
C THR A 16 -6.04 -0.58 19.02
N GLY A 17 -5.71 -1.86 18.98
CA GLY A 17 -6.27 -2.87 19.88
C GLY A 17 -7.75 -3.13 19.61
N GLY A 18 -8.43 -3.72 20.60
CA GLY A 18 -9.84 -4.10 20.49
C GLY A 18 -10.05 -5.57 20.09
N THR A 19 -11.31 -6.01 20.09
CA THR A 19 -11.74 -7.37 19.81
C THR A 19 -12.49 -7.51 18.48
N GLY A 20 -12.63 -6.42 17.73
CA GLY A 20 -13.27 -6.41 16.40
C GLY A 20 -12.42 -7.14 15.35
N PRO A 21 -12.99 -7.35 14.15
CA PRO A 21 -12.24 -7.88 13.03
C PRO A 21 -10.99 -7.02 12.75
N VAL A 22 -9.89 -7.70 12.35
CA VAL A 22 -8.60 -7.02 12.13
C VAL A 22 -8.47 -6.55 10.70
N ILE A 23 -8.04 -5.31 10.52
CA ILE A 23 -7.66 -4.72 9.24
C ILE A 23 -6.19 -4.31 9.33
N VAL A 24 -5.37 -4.78 8.40
CA VAL A 24 -3.97 -4.36 8.28
C VAL A 24 -3.82 -3.47 7.06
N PHE A 25 -3.28 -2.28 7.27
CA PHE A 25 -3.08 -1.28 6.23
C PHE A 25 -1.61 -1.22 5.80
N SER A 26 -1.36 -1.48 4.51
CA SER A 26 -0.04 -1.45 3.89
C SER A 26 0.07 -0.25 2.95
N HIS A 27 1.03 0.61 3.22
CA HIS A 27 1.20 1.91 2.53
C HIS A 27 1.80 1.78 1.11
N GLY A 28 1.80 2.91 0.37
CA GLY A 28 2.41 3.04 -0.95
C GLY A 28 3.91 3.31 -0.92
N LEU A 29 4.55 3.22 -2.09
CA LEU A 29 5.96 3.58 -2.28
C LEU A 29 6.24 5.01 -1.79
N MET A 30 7.35 5.22 -1.10
CA MET A 30 7.76 6.49 -0.48
C MET A 30 6.85 6.97 0.66
N MET A 31 5.75 6.28 0.96
CA MET A 31 4.85 6.61 2.06
C MET A 31 5.25 5.86 3.35
N ASP A 32 4.51 6.08 4.41
CA ASP A 32 4.59 5.34 5.67
C ASP A 32 3.19 5.09 6.24
N HIS A 33 3.11 4.48 7.42
CA HIS A 33 1.86 4.15 8.11
C HIS A 33 0.89 5.33 8.27
N ASP A 34 1.38 6.57 8.39
CA ASP A 34 0.54 7.76 8.62
C ASP A 34 -0.42 8.06 7.44
N MET A 35 -0.15 7.49 6.25
CA MET A 35 -1.06 7.68 5.12
C MET A 35 -2.47 7.12 5.35
N PHE A 36 -2.62 6.20 6.30
CA PHE A 36 -3.93 5.61 6.64
C PHE A 36 -4.61 6.25 7.85
N ALA A 37 -4.09 7.38 8.37
CA ALA A 37 -4.70 8.06 9.51
C ALA A 37 -6.20 8.35 9.32
N PRO A 38 -6.70 8.82 8.14
CA PRO A 38 -8.13 9.04 7.93
C PRO A 38 -8.97 7.75 7.96
N GLN A 39 -8.42 6.63 7.51
CA GLN A 39 -9.10 5.33 7.51
C GLN A 39 -9.14 4.74 8.92
N VAL A 40 -8.02 4.83 9.65
CA VAL A 40 -7.95 4.39 11.05
C VAL A 40 -8.95 5.16 11.90
N GLU A 41 -9.03 6.49 11.75
CA GLU A 41 -9.97 7.32 12.52
C GLU A 41 -11.43 6.92 12.24
N ALA A 42 -11.79 6.63 11.00
CA ALA A 42 -13.14 6.22 10.62
C ALA A 42 -13.51 4.81 11.12
N LEU A 43 -12.54 3.89 11.24
CA LEU A 43 -12.81 2.48 11.44
C LEU A 43 -12.48 1.95 12.84
N ARG A 44 -11.65 2.65 13.61
CA ARG A 44 -11.08 2.16 14.89
C ARG A 44 -12.10 1.81 15.98
N ASP A 45 -13.28 2.38 15.94
CA ASP A 45 -14.32 2.11 16.95
C ASP A 45 -15.00 0.75 16.75
N ARG A 46 -14.93 0.20 15.54
CA ARG A 46 -15.59 -1.06 15.14
C ARG A 46 -14.59 -2.16 14.78
N TYR A 47 -13.38 -1.79 14.34
CA TYR A 47 -12.36 -2.68 13.84
C TYR A 47 -11.04 -2.48 14.57
N ARG A 48 -10.27 -3.54 14.76
CA ARG A 48 -8.89 -3.45 15.18
C ARG A 48 -8.03 -3.09 13.98
N CYS A 49 -7.54 -1.85 13.93
CA CYS A 49 -6.72 -1.33 12.83
C CYS A 49 -5.24 -1.47 13.16
N VAL A 50 -4.50 -2.13 12.27
CA VAL A 50 -3.04 -2.23 12.32
C VAL A 50 -2.47 -1.49 11.12
N ILE A 51 -1.59 -0.52 11.37
CA ILE A 51 -0.81 0.20 10.36
C ILE A 51 0.65 -0.10 10.60
N TRP A 52 1.43 -0.32 9.55
CA TRP A 52 2.82 -0.71 9.67
C TRP A 52 3.68 -0.08 8.58
N ASP A 53 4.99 -0.01 8.83
CA ASP A 53 5.95 0.44 7.84
C ASP A 53 6.63 -0.76 7.19
N GLU A 54 6.51 -0.85 5.87
CA GLU A 54 7.15 -1.86 5.04
C GLU A 54 8.67 -1.70 5.03
N ARG A 55 9.39 -2.73 4.61
CA ARG A 55 10.85 -2.71 4.45
C ARG A 55 11.33 -1.43 3.75
N GLY A 56 12.35 -0.80 4.29
CA GLY A 56 12.97 0.40 3.73
C GLY A 56 12.13 1.67 3.81
N HIS A 57 11.00 1.66 4.55
CA HIS A 57 10.10 2.81 4.72
C HIS A 57 9.95 3.20 6.19
N GLY A 58 9.54 4.44 6.43
CA GLY A 58 9.17 4.97 7.73
C GLY A 58 10.17 4.64 8.84
N ALA A 59 9.67 4.22 9.99
CA ALA A 59 10.49 3.83 11.13
C ALA A 59 11.13 2.42 10.98
N THR A 60 10.67 1.58 10.06
CA THR A 60 11.31 0.30 9.69
C THR A 60 12.61 0.50 8.93
N ALA A 61 12.81 1.64 8.28
CA ALA A 61 14.00 1.95 7.47
C ALA A 61 15.32 2.13 8.26
N THR A 62 15.37 1.77 9.55
CA THR A 62 16.51 2.00 10.45
C THR A 62 17.61 0.94 10.37
N GLY A 63 17.37 -0.19 9.69
CA GLY A 63 18.33 -1.28 9.48
C GLY A 63 19.28 -1.05 8.30
N LYS A 64 20.12 -2.05 8.02
CA LYS A 64 20.91 -2.04 6.77
C LYS A 64 20.00 -2.28 5.59
N PRO A 65 19.97 -1.39 4.58
CA PRO A 65 19.19 -1.59 3.38
C PRO A 65 19.57 -2.90 2.69
N GLN A 66 18.56 -3.70 2.36
CA GLN A 66 18.73 -4.97 1.65
C GLN A 66 17.75 -5.01 0.46
N PRO A 67 18.14 -5.54 -0.70
CA PRO A 67 17.20 -5.83 -1.77
C PRO A 67 16.10 -6.77 -1.29
N PHE A 68 14.89 -6.57 -1.78
CA PHE A 68 13.73 -7.40 -1.45
C PHE A 68 12.75 -7.45 -2.62
N SER A 69 11.78 -8.33 -2.53
CA SER A 69 10.64 -8.44 -3.43
C SER A 69 9.32 -8.24 -2.66
N TYR A 70 8.21 -8.05 -3.35
CA TYR A 70 6.91 -8.01 -2.68
C TYR A 70 6.44 -9.36 -2.11
N TYR A 71 7.12 -10.46 -2.46
CA TYR A 71 6.94 -11.74 -1.76
C TYR A 71 7.60 -11.70 -0.38
N ASP A 72 8.80 -11.10 -0.25
CA ASP A 72 9.42 -10.88 1.06
C ASP A 72 8.54 -9.98 1.95
N SER A 73 7.91 -8.94 1.38
CA SER A 73 6.98 -8.08 2.11
C SER A 73 5.68 -8.80 2.49
N ALA A 74 5.20 -9.72 1.65
CA ALA A 74 4.06 -10.59 1.98
C ALA A 74 4.38 -11.54 3.14
N ASP A 75 5.59 -12.11 3.16
CA ASP A 75 6.09 -12.95 4.26
C ASP A 75 6.26 -12.14 5.56
N ASP A 76 6.72 -10.88 5.46
CA ASP A 76 6.79 -9.96 6.61
C ASP A 76 5.41 -9.68 7.19
N LEU A 77 4.41 -9.44 6.32
CA LEU A 77 3.04 -9.21 6.74
C LEU A 77 2.45 -10.43 7.44
N ALA A 78 2.66 -11.65 6.90
CA ALA A 78 2.24 -12.89 7.53
C ALA A 78 2.91 -13.08 8.90
N ALA A 79 4.22 -12.80 9.01
CA ALA A 79 4.96 -12.88 10.26
C ALA A 79 4.53 -11.80 11.28
N LEU A 80 4.13 -10.60 10.82
CA LEU A 80 3.54 -9.58 11.68
C LEU A 80 2.19 -10.03 12.24
N LEU A 81 1.34 -10.68 11.45
CA LEU A 81 0.09 -11.28 11.94
C LEU A 81 0.35 -12.34 13.02
N ASP A 82 1.39 -13.18 12.85
CA ASP A 82 1.80 -14.15 13.88
C ASP A 82 2.24 -13.47 15.17
N HIS A 83 3.06 -12.42 15.06
CA HIS A 83 3.51 -11.62 16.21
C HIS A 83 2.34 -11.00 16.99
N LEU A 84 1.28 -10.60 16.28
CA LEU A 84 0.08 -9.97 16.86
C LEU A 84 -0.95 -10.99 17.36
N GLY A 85 -0.71 -12.31 17.18
CA GLY A 85 -1.67 -13.36 17.50
C GLY A 85 -2.93 -13.29 16.64
N VAL A 86 -2.83 -12.80 15.40
CA VAL A 86 -3.92 -12.64 14.46
C VAL A 86 -3.90 -13.77 13.46
N GLU A 87 -4.92 -14.61 13.46
CA GLU A 87 -5.02 -15.74 12.54
C GLU A 87 -5.30 -15.26 11.10
N ARG A 88 -6.27 -14.37 10.92
CA ARG A 88 -6.69 -13.84 9.62
C ARG A 88 -7.03 -12.36 9.73
N ALA A 89 -6.76 -11.59 8.67
CA ALA A 89 -7.07 -10.17 8.61
C ALA A 89 -7.59 -9.75 7.24
N VAL A 90 -8.31 -8.64 7.18
CA VAL A 90 -8.52 -7.87 5.95
C VAL A 90 -7.21 -7.16 5.62
N LEU A 91 -6.68 -7.36 4.41
CA LEU A 91 -5.47 -6.66 3.95
C LEU A 91 -5.88 -5.48 3.08
N ALA A 92 -5.67 -4.28 3.60
CA ALA A 92 -5.94 -3.03 2.89
C ALA A 92 -4.61 -2.43 2.41
N GLY A 93 -4.39 -2.44 1.10
CA GLY A 93 -3.13 -1.99 0.52
C GLY A 93 -3.31 -0.90 -0.54
N MET A 94 -2.56 0.19 -0.41
CA MET A 94 -2.50 1.25 -1.40
C MET A 94 -1.26 1.06 -2.31
N SER A 95 -1.44 1.11 -3.63
CA SER A 95 -0.34 1.01 -4.59
C SER A 95 0.58 -0.19 -4.30
N GLN A 96 1.81 0.03 -3.87
CA GLN A 96 2.76 -0.98 -3.38
C GLN A 96 2.14 -1.91 -2.32
N GLY A 97 1.41 -1.36 -1.37
CA GLY A 97 0.69 -2.14 -0.35
C GLY A 97 -0.32 -3.11 -0.96
N GLY A 98 -0.93 -2.76 -2.10
CA GLY A 98 -1.76 -3.66 -2.89
C GLY A 98 -0.95 -4.76 -3.57
N PHE A 99 0.26 -4.46 -4.07
CA PHE A 99 1.14 -5.47 -4.70
C PHE A 99 1.49 -6.59 -3.72
N LEU A 100 1.88 -6.22 -2.49
CA LEU A 100 2.20 -7.22 -1.46
C LEU A 100 0.95 -7.94 -0.95
N SER A 101 -0.19 -7.24 -0.82
CA SER A 101 -1.45 -7.86 -0.35
C SER A 101 -1.95 -8.93 -1.32
N LEU A 102 -1.88 -8.68 -2.63
CA LEU A 102 -2.20 -9.68 -3.66
C LEU A 102 -1.26 -10.89 -3.59
N ARG A 103 0.04 -10.67 -3.38
CA ARG A 103 1.02 -11.76 -3.22
C ARG A 103 0.80 -12.53 -1.93
N CYS A 104 0.47 -11.85 -0.84
CA CYS A 104 0.08 -12.50 0.41
C CYS A 104 -1.16 -13.40 0.22
N ALA A 105 -2.17 -12.94 -0.53
CA ALA A 105 -3.34 -13.77 -0.84
C ALA A 105 -3.00 -15.01 -1.70
N LEU A 106 -1.96 -14.93 -2.54
CA LEU A 106 -1.48 -16.07 -3.36
C LEU A 106 -0.59 -17.05 -2.59
N THR A 107 0.20 -16.56 -1.60
CA THR A 107 1.20 -17.38 -0.89
C THR A 107 0.75 -17.80 0.50
N HIS A 108 -0.12 -17.02 1.14
CA HIS A 108 -0.66 -17.23 2.48
C HIS A 108 -2.19 -17.05 2.51
N PRO A 109 -2.96 -17.75 1.63
CA PRO A 109 -4.40 -17.51 1.48
C PRO A 109 -5.19 -17.70 2.78
N GLU A 110 -4.71 -18.59 3.68
CA GLU A 110 -5.30 -18.84 4.98
C GLU A 110 -5.22 -17.65 5.94
N ARG A 111 -4.31 -16.71 5.69
CA ARG A 111 -4.10 -15.50 6.52
C ARG A 111 -4.97 -14.33 6.08
N VAL A 112 -5.61 -14.43 4.90
CA VAL A 112 -6.35 -13.34 4.28
C VAL A 112 -7.86 -13.57 4.41
N GLN A 113 -8.54 -12.65 5.11
CA GLN A 113 -10.00 -12.65 5.24
C GLN A 113 -10.66 -12.03 4.02
N ALA A 114 -10.14 -10.90 3.55
CA ALA A 114 -10.58 -10.16 2.39
C ALA A 114 -9.47 -9.19 1.94
N LEU A 115 -9.61 -8.61 0.76
CA LEU A 115 -8.70 -7.61 0.20
C LEU A 115 -9.40 -6.26 0.03
N VAL A 116 -8.70 -5.17 0.36
CA VAL A 116 -9.04 -3.80 -0.05
C VAL A 116 -7.86 -3.25 -0.85
N LEU A 117 -8.06 -3.05 -2.13
CA LEU A 117 -7.04 -2.73 -3.12
C LEU A 117 -7.24 -1.28 -3.59
N LEU A 118 -6.40 -0.37 -3.09
CA LEU A 118 -6.50 1.07 -3.32
C LEU A 118 -5.46 1.52 -4.34
N ASP A 119 -5.88 2.12 -5.46
CA ASP A 119 -5.01 2.73 -6.47
C ASP A 119 -3.81 1.82 -6.83
N THR A 120 -4.07 0.56 -7.13
CA THR A 120 -3.05 -0.49 -7.32
C THR A 120 -3.28 -1.31 -8.59
N GLN A 121 -2.42 -2.27 -8.86
CA GLN A 121 -2.47 -3.15 -10.03
C GLN A 121 -1.86 -4.52 -9.74
N ALA A 122 -2.21 -5.52 -10.56
CA ALA A 122 -1.62 -6.86 -10.49
C ALA A 122 -0.42 -7.03 -11.45
N GLY A 123 -0.34 -6.20 -12.48
CA GLY A 123 0.68 -6.27 -13.52
C GLY A 123 2.05 -5.74 -13.10
N LYS A 124 3.04 -5.97 -13.96
CA LYS A 124 4.37 -5.33 -13.87
C LYS A 124 4.26 -3.83 -14.18
N GLU A 125 5.35 -3.09 -13.93
CA GLU A 125 5.43 -1.67 -14.27
C GLU A 125 5.33 -1.46 -15.78
N GLN A 126 4.72 -0.34 -16.20
CA GLN A 126 4.58 0.04 -17.59
C GLN A 126 5.95 0.38 -18.18
N GLU A 127 6.31 -0.26 -19.30
CA GLU A 127 7.66 -0.14 -19.91
C GLU A 127 7.99 1.29 -20.35
N ASP A 128 7.00 2.06 -20.75
CA ASP A 128 7.14 3.45 -21.18
C ASP A 128 7.43 4.40 -19.99
N LYS A 129 7.04 4.07 -18.77
CA LYS A 129 7.33 4.84 -17.55
C LYS A 129 8.71 4.56 -16.95
N LEU A 130 9.28 3.38 -17.23
CA LEU A 130 10.56 2.97 -16.64
C LEU A 130 11.72 3.94 -16.87
N PRO A 131 11.91 4.55 -18.07
CA PRO A 131 12.98 5.51 -18.27
C PRO A 131 12.88 6.74 -17.37
N MET A 132 11.67 7.31 -17.23
CA MET A 132 11.40 8.45 -16.35
C MET A 132 11.67 8.09 -14.89
N TYR A 133 11.20 6.94 -14.42
CA TYR A 133 11.42 6.49 -13.05
C TYR A 133 12.89 6.25 -12.76
N ARG A 134 13.64 5.61 -13.68
CA ARG A 134 15.09 5.40 -13.53
C ARG A 134 15.84 6.72 -13.42
N GLN A 135 15.48 7.71 -14.23
CA GLN A 135 16.09 9.05 -14.18
C GLN A 135 15.78 9.73 -12.83
N LEU A 136 14.52 9.73 -12.40
CA LEU A 136 14.07 10.34 -11.14
C LEU A 136 14.81 9.74 -9.94
N ILE A 137 14.83 8.41 -9.85
CA ILE A 137 15.47 7.70 -8.75
C ILE A 137 17.00 7.78 -8.83
N GLY A 138 17.59 7.72 -10.01
CA GLY A 138 19.04 7.93 -10.18
C GLY A 138 19.47 9.30 -9.67
N THR A 139 18.71 10.34 -10.01
CA THR A 139 18.97 11.69 -9.50
C THR A 139 18.77 11.78 -7.98
N PHE A 140 17.73 11.12 -7.43
CA PHE A 140 17.54 11.06 -5.98
C PHE A 140 18.71 10.36 -5.28
N MET A 141 19.19 9.25 -5.82
CA MET A 141 20.33 8.52 -5.24
C MET A 141 21.65 9.32 -5.26
N GLU A 142 21.85 10.16 -6.27
CA GLU A 142 23.06 10.97 -6.43
C GLU A 142 23.02 12.28 -5.64
N GLN A 143 21.87 12.95 -5.60
CA GLN A 143 21.72 14.33 -5.12
C GLN A 143 20.82 14.45 -3.89
N GLY A 144 20.17 13.34 -3.46
CA GLY A 144 19.13 13.36 -2.44
C GLY A 144 17.82 13.97 -2.95
N LEU A 145 16.92 14.26 -2.03
CA LEU A 145 15.62 14.88 -2.33
C LEU A 145 15.79 16.37 -2.63
N THR A 146 16.02 16.71 -3.90
CA THR A 146 15.99 18.12 -4.33
C THR A 146 14.54 18.64 -4.37
N PRO A 147 14.29 19.96 -4.33
CA PRO A 147 12.93 20.52 -4.46
C PRO A 147 12.21 20.06 -5.74
N MET A 148 12.92 19.92 -6.85
CA MET A 148 12.36 19.44 -8.12
C MET A 148 11.90 17.99 -7.99
N ILE A 149 12.74 17.10 -7.43
CA ILE A 149 12.40 15.68 -7.22
C ILE A 149 11.21 15.56 -6.26
N GLY A 150 11.24 16.29 -5.14
CA GLY A 150 10.17 16.28 -4.15
C GLY A 150 8.82 16.73 -4.74
N ASN A 151 8.83 17.78 -5.56
CA ASN A 151 7.62 18.26 -6.25
C ASN A 151 7.11 17.23 -7.26
N THR A 152 7.99 16.59 -8.02
CA THR A 152 7.61 15.55 -9.00
C THR A 152 6.98 14.35 -8.29
N ILE A 153 7.59 13.87 -7.21
CA ILE A 153 7.04 12.75 -6.42
C ILE A 153 5.69 13.13 -5.81
N ALA A 154 5.59 14.35 -5.23
CA ALA A 154 4.35 14.83 -4.65
C ALA A 154 3.23 14.90 -5.70
N GLN A 155 3.53 15.41 -6.89
CA GLN A 155 2.55 15.46 -7.98
C GLN A 155 2.06 14.08 -8.40
N ILE A 156 2.96 13.09 -8.48
CA ILE A 156 2.62 11.72 -8.89
C ILE A 156 1.76 11.03 -7.81
N ILE A 157 2.15 11.15 -6.53
CA ILE A 157 1.52 10.39 -5.43
C ILE A 157 0.32 11.14 -4.86
N LEU A 158 0.48 12.42 -4.53
CA LEU A 158 -0.49 13.20 -3.76
C LEU A 158 -1.40 14.08 -4.63
N GLY A 159 -0.97 14.37 -5.87
CA GLY A 159 -1.61 15.35 -6.74
C GLY A 159 -1.07 16.77 -6.53
N SER A 160 -1.42 17.68 -7.45
CA SER A 160 -0.86 19.07 -7.48
C SER A 160 -1.32 19.94 -6.31
N ASP A 161 -2.48 19.67 -5.74
CA ASP A 161 -3.16 20.59 -4.79
C ASP A 161 -3.31 19.96 -3.38
N PHE A 162 -2.55 18.91 -3.08
CA PHE A 162 -2.64 18.29 -1.76
C PHE A 162 -2.04 19.19 -0.66
N ALA A 163 -2.87 19.59 0.30
CA ALA A 163 -2.51 20.60 1.30
C ALA A 163 -1.28 20.24 2.14
N ASP A 164 -1.14 18.96 2.51
CA ASP A 164 -0.05 18.49 3.38
C ASP A 164 1.16 17.94 2.62
N ALA A 165 1.34 18.29 1.35
CA ALA A 165 2.46 17.80 0.53
C ALA A 165 3.84 18.11 1.15
N GLU A 166 3.99 19.26 1.81
CA GLU A 166 5.27 19.62 2.47
C GLU A 166 5.59 18.72 3.65
N THR A 167 4.60 18.25 4.40
CA THR A 167 4.80 17.27 5.47
C THR A 167 5.36 15.96 4.90
N TRP A 168 4.83 15.47 3.79
CA TRP A 168 5.35 14.27 3.14
C TRP A 168 6.74 14.46 2.54
N LYS A 169 7.02 15.60 1.91
CA LYS A 169 8.37 15.93 1.43
C LYS A 169 9.40 15.94 2.56
N ALA A 170 9.03 16.49 3.74
CA ALA A 170 9.91 16.46 4.91
C ALA A 170 10.22 15.03 5.38
N LYS A 171 9.24 14.11 5.33
CA LYS A 171 9.47 12.69 5.61
C LYS A 171 10.40 12.05 4.59
N TRP A 172 10.18 12.31 3.29
CA TRP A 172 11.01 11.75 2.21
C TRP A 172 12.48 12.16 2.28
N GLN A 173 12.81 13.34 2.83
CA GLN A 173 14.18 13.76 3.05
C GLN A 173 14.96 12.85 3.99
N ASN A 174 14.25 12.10 4.85
CA ASN A 174 14.87 11.20 5.82
C ASN A 174 15.04 9.77 5.29
N ILE A 175 14.52 9.44 4.10
CA ILE A 175 14.71 8.13 3.49
C ILE A 175 16.13 8.05 2.91
N SER A 176 16.89 7.04 3.32
CA SER A 176 18.24 6.87 2.80
C SER A 176 18.22 6.57 1.29
N PRO A 177 19.18 7.08 0.50
CA PRO A 177 19.27 6.77 -0.93
C PRO A 177 19.28 5.26 -1.22
N ALA A 178 19.94 4.47 -0.37
CA ALA A 178 19.99 3.02 -0.53
C ALA A 178 18.62 2.36 -0.35
N ASN A 179 17.79 2.82 0.60
CA ASN A 179 16.40 2.36 0.73
C ASN A 179 15.57 2.75 -0.48
N VAL A 180 15.69 3.99 -0.97
CA VAL A 180 15.00 4.42 -2.20
C VAL A 180 15.37 3.52 -3.37
N GLY A 181 16.66 3.20 -3.55
CA GLY A 181 17.14 2.30 -4.61
C GLY A 181 16.55 0.90 -4.50
N ASN A 182 16.54 0.30 -3.30
CA ASN A 182 15.96 -1.04 -3.07
C ASN A 182 14.44 -1.07 -3.28
N ASN A 183 13.73 -0.06 -2.77
CA ASN A 183 12.28 0.07 -2.93
C ASN A 183 11.90 0.20 -4.41
N PHE A 184 12.67 0.99 -5.16
CA PHE A 184 12.49 1.14 -6.59
C PHE A 184 12.85 -0.13 -7.37
N GLN A 185 13.89 -0.86 -6.94
CA GLN A 185 14.23 -2.16 -7.52
C GLN A 185 13.07 -3.15 -7.32
N ALA A 186 12.50 -3.25 -6.13
CA ALA A 186 11.33 -4.09 -5.86
C ALA A 186 10.14 -3.71 -6.76
N LEU A 187 9.88 -2.39 -6.93
CA LEU A 187 8.84 -1.89 -7.83
C LEU A 187 9.03 -2.37 -9.27
N THR A 188 10.24 -2.18 -9.81
CA THR A 188 10.50 -2.39 -11.25
C THR A 188 10.80 -3.83 -11.63
N SER A 189 11.17 -4.68 -10.67
CA SER A 189 11.46 -6.10 -10.89
C SER A 189 10.27 -7.02 -10.55
N ARG A 190 9.12 -6.45 -10.09
CA ARG A 190 7.97 -7.28 -9.75
C ARG A 190 7.43 -8.03 -10.95
N ASP A 191 7.01 -9.24 -10.71
CA ASP A 191 6.35 -10.09 -11.69
C ASP A 191 4.92 -9.62 -12.00
N ASP A 192 4.42 -10.01 -13.16
CA ASP A 192 3.03 -9.87 -13.54
C ASP A 192 2.23 -11.06 -13.01
N ILE A 193 1.32 -10.79 -12.07
CA ILE A 193 0.42 -11.79 -11.49
C ILE A 193 -1.03 -11.67 -11.99
N THR A 194 -1.26 -10.85 -13.02
CA THR A 194 -2.60 -10.64 -13.59
C THR A 194 -3.28 -11.97 -13.95
N GLY A 195 -2.55 -12.88 -14.62
CA GLY A 195 -3.06 -14.20 -14.98
C GLY A 195 -3.35 -15.15 -13.81
N ARG A 196 -2.96 -14.76 -12.57
CA ARG A 196 -3.18 -15.54 -11.35
C ARG A 196 -4.28 -14.99 -10.45
N LEU A 197 -4.90 -13.86 -10.79
CA LEU A 197 -5.94 -13.25 -9.97
C LEU A 197 -7.13 -14.19 -9.72
N HIS A 198 -7.44 -15.07 -10.66
CA HIS A 198 -8.48 -16.08 -10.52
C HIS A 198 -8.21 -17.13 -9.42
N GLU A 199 -6.98 -17.25 -8.93
CA GLU A 199 -6.60 -18.13 -7.82
C GLU A 199 -6.99 -17.52 -6.45
N ILE A 200 -7.24 -16.20 -6.37
CA ILE A 200 -7.57 -15.48 -5.15
C ILE A 200 -9.09 -15.56 -4.94
N SER A 201 -9.51 -16.39 -4.00
CA SER A 201 -10.94 -16.63 -3.71
C SER A 201 -11.53 -15.70 -2.64
N GLN A 202 -10.70 -14.90 -1.99
CA GLN A 202 -11.14 -13.97 -0.95
C GLN A 202 -11.96 -12.82 -1.56
N PRO A 203 -13.03 -12.37 -0.88
CA PRO A 203 -13.76 -11.18 -1.29
C PRO A 203 -12.82 -9.97 -1.40
N ALA A 204 -13.00 -9.15 -2.42
CA ALA A 204 -12.15 -7.99 -2.68
C ALA A 204 -12.97 -6.72 -2.95
N LEU A 205 -12.48 -5.60 -2.43
CA LEU A 205 -12.90 -4.26 -2.81
C LEU A 205 -11.75 -3.59 -3.56
N VAL A 206 -11.97 -3.21 -4.80
CA VAL A 206 -11.06 -2.38 -5.58
C VAL A 206 -11.56 -0.93 -5.52
N VAL A 207 -10.75 0.00 -5.04
CA VAL A 207 -11.03 1.44 -5.04
C VAL A 207 -9.99 2.14 -5.90
N HIS A 208 -10.41 2.98 -6.83
CA HIS A 208 -9.47 3.62 -7.75
C HIS A 208 -9.89 5.04 -8.10
N GLY A 209 -8.95 5.98 -8.04
CA GLY A 209 -9.15 7.35 -8.50
C GLY A 209 -9.17 7.42 -10.04
N ASP A 210 -10.13 8.15 -10.62
CA ASP A 210 -10.21 8.26 -12.09
C ASP A 210 -9.20 9.26 -12.70
N ALA A 211 -8.54 10.05 -11.85
CA ALA A 211 -7.44 10.94 -12.23
C ALA A 211 -6.05 10.44 -11.81
N ASP A 212 -5.92 9.14 -11.49
CA ASP A 212 -4.63 8.54 -11.14
C ASP A 212 -3.67 8.50 -12.34
N ILE A 213 -2.57 9.29 -12.25
CA ILE A 213 -1.53 9.37 -13.27
C ILE A 213 -0.41 8.33 -13.09
N ALA A 214 -0.29 7.76 -11.89
CA ALA A 214 0.69 6.72 -11.61
C ALA A 214 0.22 5.36 -12.11
N ILE A 215 -0.99 4.95 -11.73
CA ILE A 215 -1.60 3.68 -12.13
C ILE A 215 -2.95 3.99 -12.80
N PRO A 216 -3.11 3.78 -14.11
CA PRO A 216 -4.37 4.09 -14.79
C PRO A 216 -5.55 3.29 -14.23
N LEU A 217 -6.73 3.91 -14.15
CA LEU A 217 -7.98 3.28 -13.71
C LEU A 217 -8.26 1.93 -14.39
N GLU A 218 -7.80 1.74 -15.62
CA GLU A 218 -7.95 0.48 -16.34
C GLU A 218 -7.34 -0.70 -15.59
N GLN A 219 -6.27 -0.49 -14.80
CA GLN A 219 -5.68 -1.54 -13.98
C GLN A 219 -6.62 -1.97 -12.85
N GLY A 220 -7.34 -1.02 -12.24
CA GLY A 220 -8.40 -1.32 -11.28
C GLY A 220 -9.55 -2.13 -11.90
N ARG A 221 -9.97 -1.77 -13.14
CA ARG A 221 -10.99 -2.52 -13.89
C ARG A 221 -10.55 -3.94 -14.22
N ILE A 222 -9.29 -4.12 -14.63
CA ILE A 222 -8.71 -5.44 -14.89
C ILE A 222 -8.76 -6.29 -13.62
N MET A 223 -8.30 -5.78 -12.49
CA MET A 223 -8.34 -6.52 -11.22
C MET A 223 -9.77 -6.91 -10.84
N ALA A 224 -10.70 -5.97 -10.87
CA ALA A 224 -12.11 -6.24 -10.51
C ALA A 224 -12.78 -7.26 -11.44
N SER A 225 -12.35 -7.31 -12.71
CA SER A 225 -12.91 -8.27 -13.67
C SER A 225 -12.33 -9.67 -13.57
N GLN A 226 -11.12 -9.83 -13.01
CA GLN A 226 -10.40 -11.10 -12.96
C GLN A 226 -10.39 -11.74 -11.57
N LEU A 227 -10.61 -10.97 -10.51
CA LEU A 227 -10.85 -11.50 -9.18
C LEU A 227 -12.25 -12.14 -9.14
N PRO A 228 -12.42 -13.35 -8.60
CA PRO A 228 -13.70 -14.06 -8.62
C PRO A 228 -14.84 -13.38 -7.85
N ASP A 229 -14.54 -12.66 -6.78
CA ASP A 229 -15.51 -11.94 -5.93
C ASP A 229 -14.95 -10.54 -5.62
N ALA A 230 -15.19 -9.59 -6.53
CA ALA A 230 -14.66 -8.23 -6.39
C ALA A 230 -15.69 -7.15 -6.75
N ASP A 231 -15.83 -6.17 -5.89
CA ASP A 231 -16.53 -4.93 -6.14
C ASP A 231 -15.54 -3.84 -6.59
N LEU A 232 -15.91 -2.97 -7.53
CA LEU A 232 -15.13 -1.80 -7.97
C LEU A 232 -15.84 -0.51 -7.60
N VAL A 233 -15.12 0.36 -6.89
CA VAL A 233 -15.57 1.74 -6.59
C VAL A 233 -14.58 2.72 -7.22
N ILE A 234 -15.08 3.61 -8.07
CA ILE A 234 -14.31 4.67 -8.71
C ILE A 234 -14.51 5.95 -7.92
N ILE A 235 -13.42 6.65 -7.57
CA ILE A 235 -13.45 7.92 -6.85
C ILE A 235 -13.24 9.06 -7.86
N PRO A 236 -14.29 9.83 -8.19
CA PRO A 236 -14.19 10.89 -9.18
C PRO A 236 -13.23 12.00 -8.76
N GLY A 237 -12.33 12.40 -9.65
CA GLY A 237 -11.34 13.47 -9.45
C GLY A 237 -10.16 13.08 -8.57
N ALA A 238 -10.15 11.89 -7.96
CA ALA A 238 -9.05 11.44 -7.11
C ALA A 238 -7.85 11.00 -7.94
N GLY A 239 -6.65 11.39 -7.48
CA GLY A 239 -5.36 10.91 -7.99
C GLY A 239 -4.92 9.62 -7.31
N HIS A 240 -3.59 9.37 -7.34
CA HIS A 240 -3.00 8.10 -6.90
C HIS A 240 -3.18 7.80 -5.40
N ALA A 241 -3.19 8.79 -4.52
CA ALA A 241 -3.47 8.58 -3.10
C ALA A 241 -4.92 9.00 -2.78
N ALA A 242 -5.91 8.32 -3.37
CA ALA A 242 -7.32 8.62 -3.17
C ALA A 242 -7.74 8.56 -1.70
N ASN A 243 -7.15 7.65 -0.92
CA ASN A 243 -7.41 7.53 0.52
C ASN A 243 -6.98 8.74 1.34
N LEU A 244 -6.03 9.55 0.85
CA LEU A 244 -5.59 10.80 1.47
C LEU A 244 -6.33 12.02 0.92
N SER A 245 -6.45 12.11 -0.41
CA SER A 245 -7.03 13.28 -1.08
C SER A 245 -8.56 13.31 -1.01
N HIS A 246 -9.20 12.14 -0.95
CA HIS A 246 -10.66 11.97 -0.94
C HIS A 246 -11.07 10.96 0.15
N PRO A 247 -10.74 11.21 1.45
CA PRO A 247 -10.91 10.22 2.50
C PRO A 247 -12.37 9.82 2.72
N GLU A 248 -13.34 10.76 2.66
CA GLU A 248 -14.74 10.44 2.94
C GLU A 248 -15.36 9.43 1.96
N PRO A 249 -15.27 9.59 0.62
CA PRO A 249 -15.80 8.58 -0.30
C PRO A 249 -15.05 7.25 -0.20
N VAL A 250 -13.74 7.26 0.05
CA VAL A 250 -12.97 6.03 0.27
C VAL A 250 -13.42 5.33 1.56
N ASN A 251 -13.55 6.06 2.68
CA ASN A 251 -14.01 5.50 3.95
C ASN A 251 -15.41 4.88 3.82
N ARG A 252 -16.35 5.57 3.13
CA ARG A 252 -17.70 5.00 2.87
C ARG A 252 -17.64 3.70 2.08
N ALA A 253 -16.75 3.60 1.09
CA ALA A 253 -16.59 2.36 0.32
C ALA A 253 -16.07 1.22 1.21
N LEU A 254 -15.06 1.51 2.06
CA LEU A 254 -14.52 0.56 3.02
C LEU A 254 -15.60 0.11 4.02
N GLU A 255 -16.32 1.05 4.65
CA GLU A 255 -17.38 0.76 5.62
C GLU A 255 -18.46 -0.13 5.01
N THR A 256 -18.96 0.20 3.82
CA THR A 256 -19.97 -0.60 3.11
C THR A 256 -19.49 -2.03 2.84
N PHE A 257 -18.24 -2.18 2.39
CA PHE A 257 -17.64 -3.48 2.13
C PHE A 257 -17.47 -4.30 3.41
N LEU A 258 -16.96 -3.68 4.46
CA LEU A 258 -16.73 -4.34 5.75
C LEU A 258 -18.05 -4.72 6.45
N GLU A 259 -19.08 -3.87 6.35
CA GLU A 259 -20.42 -4.18 6.84
C GLU A 259 -21.01 -5.40 6.14
N LYS A 260 -20.89 -5.46 4.81
CA LYS A 260 -21.31 -6.63 4.03
C LYS A 260 -20.55 -7.90 4.44
N LEU A 261 -19.24 -7.75 4.72
CA LEU A 261 -18.38 -8.89 5.05
C LEU A 261 -18.64 -9.45 6.45
N PHE A 262 -18.88 -8.59 7.44
CA PHE A 262 -19.00 -8.98 8.86
C PHE A 262 -20.41 -8.91 9.42
N GLY A 263 -21.37 -8.36 8.67
CA GLY A 263 -22.77 -8.26 9.09
C GLY A 263 -23.02 -7.26 10.22
N THR A 264 -22.18 -6.21 10.33
CA THR A 264 -22.20 -5.24 11.44
C THR A 264 -22.67 -3.87 11.00
#